data_d9ad8c48bd5d8f741489f28405573d30
#
_entry.id   d9ad8c48bd5d8f741489f28405573d30
#
_cell.length_a   1.000
_cell.length_b   1.000
_cell.length_c   1.000
_cell.angle_alpha   90.00
_cell.angle_beta   90.00
_cell.angle_gamma   90.00
#
_symmetry.space_group_name_H-M   'P 1'
#
loop_
_entity.id
_entity.type
_entity.pdbx_description
1 polymer ?
#
loop_
_entity_poly.entity_id
_entity_poly.type
_entity_poly.pdbx_seq_one_letter_code
_entity_poly.pdbx_strand_id
1 'polypeptide(L)'
;LLLDEWSEIPLDLQPYLADLLRRTVFPVHEIVVKIAAIEQRTNLRIQDDLFGAIGIEIGADAAASLTLDDFMVFDNNATAATSFFKTLLWKHVLASVESESDLANLTEAEFGSQTFTQINALQELVRAAEGVPRDAINIASLAAQSCVDRLISVADIRSAARQWYQQSKESAVSSRRRAMQLLQWVRESVIGTRRARAFLLPSDSKSELIDYLYDSRVIHVIKKGVSSNDTPGIRYNVYAIDYGCYVDLISTTNAPQGLFEVTDAGGASEFVDVPATDYRSIRRAILSLVEFESAVPAN
;
A
#
# COMPACT_ATOMS: atom_id res chain seq x y z
N LEU A 1 13.84 -12.74 19.61
CA LEU A 1 13.73 -13.51 18.37
C LEU A 1 12.95 -12.67 17.37
N LEU A 2 13.55 -12.41 16.19
CA LEU A 2 12.89 -11.75 15.07
C LEU A 2 12.70 -12.81 13.98
N LEU A 3 11.46 -13.00 13.53
CA LEU A 3 11.08 -13.89 12.44
C LEU A 3 10.58 -13.02 11.30
N ASP A 4 11.35 -12.99 10.22
CA ASP A 4 10.99 -12.29 9.00
C ASP A 4 10.52 -13.30 7.95
N GLU A 5 9.85 -12.80 6.90
CA GLU A 5 9.37 -13.60 5.77
C GLU A 5 8.44 -14.76 6.20
N TRP A 6 7.63 -14.56 7.25
CA TRP A 6 6.66 -15.57 7.69
C TRP A 6 5.74 -16.04 6.57
N SER A 7 5.42 -15.14 5.67
CA SER A 7 4.53 -15.37 4.52
C SER A 7 5.10 -16.30 3.45
N GLU A 8 6.41 -16.61 3.49
CA GLU A 8 7.04 -17.59 2.59
C GLU A 8 6.82 -19.03 3.06
N ILE A 9 6.41 -19.23 4.32
CA ILE A 9 6.05 -20.54 4.84
C ILE A 9 4.70 -20.93 4.22
N PRO A 10 4.54 -22.18 3.71
CA PRO A 10 3.25 -22.65 3.21
C PRO A 10 2.12 -22.44 4.22
N LEU A 11 0.99 -21.90 3.76
CA LEU A 11 -0.13 -21.47 4.61
C LEU A 11 -0.68 -22.58 5.53
N ASP A 12 -0.64 -23.82 5.06
CA ASP A 12 -1.05 -25.02 5.80
C ASP A 12 -0.07 -25.40 6.92
N LEU A 13 1.20 -25.03 6.82
CA LEU A 13 2.22 -25.30 7.82
C LEU A 13 2.36 -24.20 8.87
N GLN A 14 1.97 -22.97 8.54
CA GLN A 14 2.12 -21.83 9.44
C GLN A 14 1.47 -22.03 10.83
N PRO A 15 0.23 -22.56 10.96
CA PRO A 15 -0.39 -22.76 12.26
C PRO A 15 0.38 -23.74 13.15
N TYR A 16 0.98 -24.77 12.57
CA TYR A 16 1.76 -25.75 13.32
C TYR A 16 3.09 -25.17 13.83
N LEU A 17 3.76 -24.36 13.01
CA LEU A 17 4.93 -23.62 13.44
C LEU A 17 4.58 -22.57 14.50
N ALA A 18 3.46 -21.89 14.35
CA ALA A 18 2.94 -20.96 15.35
C ALA A 18 2.67 -21.67 16.69
N ASP A 19 2.04 -22.84 16.67
CA ASP A 19 1.80 -23.63 17.87
C ASP A 19 3.11 -24.12 18.53
N LEU A 20 4.09 -24.50 17.73
CA LEU A 20 5.41 -24.84 18.22
C LEU A 20 6.08 -23.67 18.97
N LEU A 21 6.05 -22.47 18.38
CA LEU A 21 6.57 -21.24 19.02
C LEU A 21 5.81 -20.94 20.32
N ARG A 22 4.49 -21.05 20.30
CA ARG A 22 3.64 -20.83 21.47
C ARG A 22 3.99 -21.77 22.62
N ARG A 23 4.29 -23.03 22.33
CA ARG A 23 4.59 -24.06 23.36
C ARG A 23 6.04 -24.05 23.84
N THR A 24 6.98 -23.64 23.00
CA THR A 24 8.41 -23.79 23.30
C THR A 24 9.12 -22.47 23.59
N VAL A 25 8.76 -21.40 22.90
CA VAL A 25 9.49 -20.11 22.96
C VAL A 25 8.74 -19.08 23.82
N PHE A 26 7.43 -18.95 23.69
CA PHE A 26 6.65 -17.95 24.43
C PHE A 26 6.70 -18.13 25.96
N PRO A 27 6.82 -19.35 26.53
CA PRO A 27 6.97 -19.51 27.97
C PRO A 27 8.31 -19.01 28.54
N VAL A 28 9.29 -18.71 27.67
CA VAL A 28 10.61 -18.21 28.11
C VAL A 28 10.53 -16.70 28.29
N HIS A 29 10.46 -16.23 29.52
CA HIS A 29 10.22 -14.82 29.87
C HIS A 29 11.26 -13.85 29.32
N GLU A 30 12.48 -14.30 29.08
CA GLU A 30 13.58 -13.48 28.57
C GLU A 30 13.53 -13.32 27.03
N ILE A 31 12.62 -14.02 26.34
CA ILE A 31 12.53 -13.98 24.87
C ILE A 31 11.29 -13.21 24.45
N VAL A 32 11.52 -12.10 23.74
CA VAL A 32 10.48 -11.41 23.00
C VAL A 32 10.49 -11.91 21.56
N VAL A 33 9.34 -12.35 21.06
CA VAL A 33 9.16 -12.78 19.67
C VAL A 33 8.45 -11.70 18.88
N LYS A 34 9.00 -11.34 17.73
CA LYS A 34 8.36 -10.46 16.73
C LYS A 34 8.32 -11.19 15.39
N ILE A 35 7.15 -11.24 14.78
CA ILE A 35 6.92 -11.90 13.49
C ILE A 35 6.53 -10.83 12.50
N ALA A 36 7.28 -10.69 11.40
CA ALA A 36 6.93 -9.89 10.26
C ALA A 36 6.28 -10.77 9.19
N ALA A 37 5.09 -10.38 8.76
CA ALA A 37 4.27 -11.19 7.86
C ALA A 37 3.37 -10.32 6.99
N ILE A 38 3.05 -10.80 5.78
CA ILE A 38 2.01 -10.23 4.91
C ILE A 38 0.67 -10.79 5.38
N GLU A 39 -0.25 -9.93 5.77
CA GLU A 39 -1.50 -10.34 6.42
C GLU A 39 -2.33 -11.31 5.58
N GLN A 40 -2.44 -11.08 4.26
CA GLN A 40 -3.19 -11.95 3.33
C GLN A 40 -2.54 -13.32 3.12
N ARG A 41 -1.26 -13.46 3.44
CA ARG A 41 -0.48 -14.68 3.34
C ARG A 41 -0.10 -15.26 4.71
N THR A 42 -0.88 -14.92 5.73
CA THR A 42 -0.63 -15.33 7.10
C THR A 42 -1.81 -16.10 7.66
N ASN A 43 -1.54 -17.29 8.16
CA ASN A 43 -2.47 -18.13 8.88
C ASN A 43 -1.82 -18.56 10.21
N LEU A 44 -2.12 -17.86 11.30
CA LEU A 44 -1.53 -18.16 12.60
C LEU A 44 -2.30 -19.20 13.39
N ARG A 45 -3.52 -19.56 12.99
CA ARG A 45 -4.40 -20.45 13.76
C ARG A 45 -5.37 -21.19 12.85
N ILE A 46 -5.54 -22.47 13.12
CA ILE A 46 -6.61 -23.31 12.55
C ILE A 46 -7.43 -23.94 13.67
N GLN A 47 -8.66 -24.30 13.36
CA GLN A 47 -9.50 -25.11 14.21
C GLN A 47 -9.46 -26.55 13.68
N ASP A 48 -8.98 -27.45 14.51
CA ASP A 48 -8.93 -28.90 14.22
C ASP A 48 -10.03 -29.60 15.01
N ASP A 49 -10.72 -30.55 14.38
CA ASP A 49 -11.84 -31.26 15.01
C ASP A 49 -11.39 -32.20 16.15
N LEU A 50 -10.16 -32.68 16.11
CA LEU A 50 -9.63 -33.62 17.07
C LEU A 50 -8.81 -32.94 18.17
N PHE A 51 -8.01 -31.93 17.79
CA PHE A 51 -7.03 -31.31 18.69
C PHE A 51 -7.46 -29.92 19.16
N GLY A 52 -8.62 -29.39 18.68
CA GLY A 52 -9.07 -28.05 18.99
C GLY A 52 -8.30 -26.98 18.23
N ALA A 53 -8.06 -25.84 18.87
CA ALA A 53 -7.32 -24.74 18.23
C ALA A 53 -5.82 -25.02 18.22
N ILE A 54 -5.21 -25.00 17.03
CA ILE A 54 -3.76 -25.13 16.81
C ILE A 54 -3.21 -23.81 16.33
N GLY A 55 -2.15 -23.29 16.94
CA GLY A 55 -1.48 -22.06 16.56
C GLY A 55 -1.47 -21.00 17.64
N ILE A 56 -1.36 -19.71 17.22
CA ILE A 56 -1.31 -18.53 18.08
C ILE A 56 -2.63 -17.77 17.98
N GLU A 57 -3.20 -17.43 19.12
CA GLU A 57 -4.37 -16.53 19.21
C GLU A 57 -3.91 -15.11 19.53
N ILE A 58 -4.17 -14.18 18.59
CA ILE A 58 -3.90 -12.76 18.80
C ILE A 58 -4.84 -12.21 19.89
N GLY A 59 -4.27 -11.53 20.87
CA GLY A 59 -5.01 -11.02 22.02
C GLY A 59 -5.04 -11.97 23.24
N ALA A 60 -4.72 -13.26 23.05
CA ALA A 60 -4.57 -14.22 24.14
C ALA A 60 -3.12 -14.68 24.31
N ASP A 61 -2.54 -15.26 23.26
CA ASP A 61 -1.15 -15.74 23.27
C ASP A 61 -0.16 -14.66 22.86
N ALA A 62 -0.56 -13.77 21.94
CA ALA A 62 0.25 -12.65 21.45
C ALA A 62 -0.38 -11.33 21.87
N ALA A 63 0.44 -10.40 22.37
CA ALA A 63 -0.02 -9.15 22.96
C ALA A 63 -0.66 -8.18 21.95
N ALA A 64 -0.15 -8.11 20.72
CA ALA A 64 -0.66 -7.19 19.70
C ALA A 64 -0.33 -7.66 18.27
N SER A 65 -1.23 -7.31 17.36
CA SER A 65 -0.94 -7.22 15.93
C SER A 65 -0.86 -5.75 15.55
N LEU A 66 0.21 -5.36 14.87
CA LEU A 66 0.43 -4.01 14.38
C LEU A 66 0.40 -4.05 12.86
N THR A 67 -0.48 -3.27 12.26
CA THR A 67 -0.51 -3.07 10.80
C THR A 67 0.33 -1.85 10.46
N LEU A 68 1.39 -2.05 9.69
CA LEU A 68 2.29 -0.96 9.29
C LEU A 68 1.58 0.06 8.40
N ASP A 69 0.58 -0.35 7.64
CA ASP A 69 -0.19 0.52 6.76
C ASP A 69 -0.91 1.66 7.51
N ASP A 70 -1.24 1.45 8.80
CA ASP A 70 -1.83 2.51 9.64
C ASP A 70 -0.90 3.72 9.83
N PHE A 71 0.42 3.52 9.65
CA PHE A 71 1.44 4.53 9.85
C PHE A 71 2.15 4.94 8.57
N MET A 72 2.20 4.05 7.58
CA MET A 72 3.01 4.22 6.37
C MET A 72 2.18 4.64 5.16
N VAL A 73 0.87 4.33 5.12
CA VAL A 73 -0.01 4.76 4.05
C VAL A 73 -0.43 6.22 4.29
N PHE A 74 -0.19 7.07 3.28
CA PHE A 74 -0.46 8.51 3.38
C PHE A 74 -1.91 8.81 3.75
N ASP A 75 -2.86 8.11 3.16
CA ASP A 75 -4.30 8.30 3.42
C ASP A 75 -4.74 7.95 4.84
N ASN A 76 -4.02 7.05 5.50
CA ASN A 76 -4.32 6.68 6.88
C ASN A 76 -3.74 7.69 7.87
N ASN A 77 -2.50 8.17 7.61
CA ASN A 77 -1.85 9.15 8.46
C ASN A 77 -0.78 9.93 7.68
N ALA A 78 -1.19 11.02 7.03
CA ALA A 78 -0.31 11.85 6.18
C ALA A 78 0.94 12.34 6.93
N THR A 79 0.79 12.79 8.18
CA THR A 79 1.90 13.32 8.98
C THR A 79 2.91 12.24 9.35
N ALA A 80 2.44 11.12 9.87
CA ALA A 80 3.31 10.01 10.26
C ALA A 80 4.01 9.40 9.04
N ALA A 81 3.28 9.16 7.94
CA ALA A 81 3.83 8.64 6.70
C ALA A 81 4.89 9.58 6.12
N THR A 82 4.61 10.90 6.03
CA THR A 82 5.59 11.87 5.53
C THR A 82 6.85 11.90 6.38
N SER A 83 6.72 11.89 7.70
CA SER A 83 7.86 11.86 8.62
C SER A 83 8.68 10.58 8.45
N PHE A 84 8.00 9.43 8.41
CA PHE A 84 8.66 8.13 8.23
C PHE A 84 9.47 8.07 6.93
N PHE A 85 8.85 8.39 5.81
CA PHE A 85 9.52 8.31 4.50
C PHE A 85 10.62 9.36 4.33
N LYS A 86 10.45 10.56 4.91
CA LYS A 86 11.52 11.56 4.96
C LYS A 86 12.75 11.01 5.68
N THR A 87 12.56 10.49 6.89
CA THR A 87 13.62 9.89 7.69
C THR A 87 14.27 8.69 6.99
N LEU A 88 13.45 7.82 6.36
CA LEU A 88 13.94 6.67 5.60
C LEU A 88 14.87 7.10 4.47
N LEU A 89 14.43 8.03 3.63
CA LEU A 89 15.20 8.50 2.48
C LEU A 89 16.46 9.23 2.92
N TRP A 90 16.37 10.09 3.92
CA TRP A 90 17.53 10.77 4.50
C TRP A 90 18.59 9.77 5.00
N LYS A 91 18.19 8.79 5.80
CA LYS A 91 19.12 7.75 6.29
C LYS A 91 19.68 6.91 5.15
N HIS A 92 18.90 6.63 4.12
CA HIS A 92 19.35 5.88 2.95
C HIS A 92 20.43 6.66 2.18
N VAL A 93 20.24 7.95 1.99
CA VAL A 93 21.26 8.84 1.38
C VAL A 93 22.51 8.85 2.24
N LEU A 94 22.41 9.10 3.54
CA LEU A 94 23.59 9.14 4.42
C LEU A 94 24.37 7.82 4.44
N ALA A 95 23.68 6.68 4.38
CA ALA A 95 24.33 5.38 4.34
C ALA A 95 25.09 5.10 3.02
N SER A 96 24.77 5.86 1.96
CA SER A 96 25.36 5.70 0.63
C SER A 96 26.45 6.74 0.31
N VAL A 97 26.66 7.73 1.21
CA VAL A 97 27.59 8.84 1.01
C VAL A 97 28.92 8.54 1.70
N GLU A 98 30.02 8.84 1.03
CA GLU A 98 31.35 8.79 1.63
C GLU A 98 31.51 9.85 2.73
N SER A 99 32.26 9.51 3.79
CA SER A 99 32.39 10.37 4.99
C SER A 99 33.04 11.75 4.71
N GLU A 100 33.73 11.91 3.60
CA GLU A 100 34.36 13.16 3.18
C GLU A 100 33.44 14.06 2.34
N SER A 101 32.25 13.58 1.98
CA SER A 101 31.29 14.36 1.21
C SER A 101 30.59 15.41 2.09
N ASP A 102 30.28 16.57 1.52
CA ASP A 102 29.48 17.62 2.18
C ASP A 102 28.10 17.09 2.61
N LEU A 103 27.57 16.08 1.90
CA LEU A 103 26.30 15.43 2.22
C LEU A 103 26.36 14.57 3.50
N ALA A 104 27.55 14.18 3.97
CA ALA A 104 27.70 13.39 5.21
C ALA A 104 27.19 14.15 6.46
N ASN A 105 27.16 15.48 6.40
CA ASN A 105 26.69 16.35 7.47
C ASN A 105 25.24 16.83 7.28
N LEU A 106 24.54 16.34 6.24
CA LEU A 106 23.18 16.74 5.94
C LEU A 106 22.23 16.33 7.07
N THR A 107 21.60 17.32 7.70
CA THR A 107 20.58 17.05 8.71
C THR A 107 19.26 16.63 8.09
N GLU A 108 18.42 15.92 8.84
CA GLU A 108 17.09 15.55 8.37
C GLU A 108 16.20 16.76 8.02
N ALA A 109 16.38 17.87 8.75
CA ALA A 109 15.66 19.11 8.49
C ALA A 109 16.04 19.72 7.13
N GLU A 110 17.32 19.73 6.82
CA GLU A 110 17.87 20.26 5.55
C GLU A 110 17.57 19.34 4.37
N PHE A 111 17.54 18.03 4.58
CA PHE A 111 17.27 17.05 3.51
C PHE A 111 16.02 17.42 2.71
N GLY A 112 14.90 17.75 3.38
CA GLY A 112 13.67 18.12 2.71
C GLY A 112 13.82 19.34 1.79
N SER A 113 14.43 20.42 2.28
CA SER A 113 14.58 21.67 1.55
C SER A 113 15.69 21.65 0.49
N GLN A 114 16.69 20.79 0.65
CA GLN A 114 17.77 20.63 -0.33
C GLN A 114 17.48 19.59 -1.41
N THR A 115 16.44 18.76 -1.22
CA THR A 115 16.08 17.70 -2.18
C THR A 115 14.84 18.06 -2.97
N PHE A 116 13.82 18.64 -2.33
CA PHE A 116 12.52 18.89 -2.94
C PHE A 116 12.24 20.39 -3.09
N THR A 117 11.57 20.78 -4.18
CA THR A 117 11.17 22.17 -4.42
C THR A 117 10.25 22.70 -3.31
N GLN A 118 9.43 21.84 -2.73
CA GLN A 118 8.47 22.17 -1.68
C GLN A 118 8.04 20.89 -0.95
N ILE A 119 7.41 21.05 0.21
CA ILE A 119 6.92 19.92 1.02
C ILE A 119 5.91 19.05 0.24
N ASN A 120 5.10 19.64 -0.64
CA ASN A 120 4.14 18.92 -1.46
C ASN A 120 4.80 17.92 -2.41
N ALA A 121 6.04 18.16 -2.87
CA ALA A 121 6.75 17.18 -3.69
C ALA A 121 7.14 15.93 -2.87
N LEU A 122 7.57 16.10 -1.62
CA LEU A 122 7.78 14.97 -0.72
C LEU A 122 6.48 14.24 -0.40
N GLN A 123 5.40 14.97 -0.13
CA GLN A 123 4.09 14.34 0.13
C GLN A 123 3.56 13.57 -1.09
N GLU A 124 3.79 14.08 -2.28
CA GLU A 124 3.43 13.37 -3.52
C GLU A 124 4.22 12.07 -3.68
N LEU A 125 5.52 12.07 -3.32
CA LEU A 125 6.33 10.85 -3.26
C LEU A 125 5.75 9.84 -2.27
N VAL A 126 5.35 10.30 -1.08
CA VAL A 126 4.78 9.43 -0.04
C VAL A 126 3.45 8.83 -0.49
N ARG A 127 2.60 9.62 -1.17
CA ARG A 127 1.38 9.09 -1.81
C ARG A 127 1.70 8.05 -2.86
N ALA A 128 2.65 8.35 -3.74
CA ALA A 128 3.03 7.45 -4.83
C ALA A 128 3.65 6.14 -4.34
N ALA A 129 4.23 6.14 -3.14
CA ALA A 129 4.81 4.95 -2.52
C ALA A 129 3.75 3.99 -1.92
N GLU A 130 2.51 4.46 -1.70
CA GLU A 130 1.39 3.66 -1.16
C GLU A 130 1.78 2.83 0.10
N GLY A 131 2.61 3.41 0.97
CA GLY A 131 3.09 2.75 2.18
C GLY A 131 4.25 1.76 1.97
N VAL A 132 4.76 1.59 0.76
CA VAL A 132 5.81 0.62 0.42
C VAL A 132 7.20 1.28 0.38
N PRO A 133 8.12 0.99 1.33
CA PRO A 133 9.46 1.61 1.37
C PRO A 133 10.29 1.40 0.11
N ARG A 134 10.23 0.22 -0.48
CA ARG A 134 10.91 -0.10 -1.73
C ARG A 134 10.46 0.81 -2.86
N ASP A 135 9.15 1.06 -2.97
CA ASP A 135 8.59 1.89 -4.02
C ASP A 135 9.00 3.36 -3.82
N ALA A 136 9.00 3.85 -2.58
CA ALA A 136 9.49 5.19 -2.26
C ALA A 136 10.94 5.41 -2.69
N ILE A 137 11.83 4.46 -2.37
CA ILE A 137 13.25 4.55 -2.74
C ILE A 137 13.42 4.55 -4.26
N ASN A 138 12.72 3.67 -4.98
CA ASN A 138 12.84 3.58 -6.44
C ASN A 138 12.26 4.82 -7.13
N ILE A 139 11.09 5.30 -6.71
CA ILE A 139 10.50 6.53 -7.27
C ILE A 139 11.40 7.73 -7.00
N ALA A 140 11.93 7.87 -5.76
CA ALA A 140 12.87 8.95 -5.43
C ALA A 140 14.14 8.86 -6.29
N SER A 141 14.69 7.67 -6.50
CA SER A 141 15.87 7.45 -7.35
C SER A 141 15.61 7.86 -8.80
N LEU A 142 14.49 7.42 -9.38
CA LEU A 142 14.10 7.78 -10.75
C LEU A 142 13.87 9.29 -10.91
N ALA A 143 13.22 9.92 -9.92
CA ALA A 143 13.03 11.37 -9.90
C ALA A 143 14.37 12.12 -9.83
N ALA A 144 15.27 11.69 -8.94
CA ALA A 144 16.59 12.30 -8.79
C ALA A 144 17.43 12.17 -10.07
N GLN A 145 17.40 11.02 -10.74
CA GLN A 145 18.10 10.82 -12.02
C GLN A 145 17.63 11.78 -13.12
N SER A 146 16.36 12.19 -13.09
CA SER A 146 15.82 13.14 -14.06
C SER A 146 16.10 14.61 -13.70
N CYS A 147 16.65 14.90 -12.51
CA CYS A 147 16.79 16.24 -11.91
C CYS A 147 18.22 16.53 -11.43
N VAL A 148 19.24 16.16 -12.22
CA VAL A 148 20.66 16.21 -11.78
C VAL A 148 21.09 17.55 -11.19
N ASP A 149 20.64 18.67 -11.77
CA ASP A 149 21.08 20.02 -11.38
C ASP A 149 19.99 20.88 -10.72
N ARG A 150 18.88 20.27 -10.29
CA ARG A 150 17.77 21.01 -9.68
C ARG A 150 17.02 20.17 -8.65
N LEU A 151 16.23 20.85 -7.82
CA LEU A 151 15.37 20.20 -6.84
C LEU A 151 14.25 19.40 -7.52
N ILE A 152 13.85 18.31 -6.87
CA ILE A 152 12.78 17.42 -7.33
C ILE A 152 11.43 18.10 -7.15
N SER A 153 10.67 18.23 -8.22
CA SER A 153 9.32 18.80 -8.23
C SER A 153 8.22 17.72 -8.16
N VAL A 154 6.98 18.14 -7.94
CA VAL A 154 5.80 17.26 -8.02
C VAL A 154 5.71 16.58 -9.39
N ALA A 155 6.01 17.29 -10.47
CA ALA A 155 5.96 16.74 -11.82
C ALA A 155 6.98 15.62 -12.03
N ASP A 156 8.19 15.77 -11.45
CA ASP A 156 9.24 14.75 -11.52
C ASP A 156 8.83 13.49 -10.76
N ILE A 157 8.22 13.65 -9.58
CA ILE A 157 7.68 12.52 -8.81
C ILE A 157 6.59 11.79 -9.59
N ARG A 158 5.65 12.51 -10.22
CA ARG A 158 4.59 11.91 -11.03
C ARG A 158 5.14 11.11 -12.20
N SER A 159 6.12 11.69 -12.91
CA SER A 159 6.81 11.00 -14.02
C SER A 159 7.55 9.75 -13.54
N ALA A 160 8.29 9.85 -12.43
CA ALA A 160 9.02 8.74 -11.84
C ALA A 160 8.07 7.63 -11.34
N ALA A 161 6.96 7.98 -10.69
CA ALA A 161 5.96 7.02 -10.23
C ALA A 161 5.32 6.25 -11.39
N ARG A 162 4.98 6.94 -12.49
CA ARG A 162 4.50 6.31 -13.71
C ARG A 162 5.54 5.34 -14.29
N GLN A 163 6.78 5.78 -14.40
CA GLN A 163 7.85 4.95 -14.93
C GLN A 163 8.08 3.71 -14.07
N TRP A 164 8.10 3.86 -12.74
CA TRP A 164 8.23 2.74 -11.80
C TRP A 164 7.08 1.75 -11.92
N TYR A 165 5.84 2.25 -12.01
CA TYR A 165 4.67 1.41 -12.21
C TYR A 165 4.80 0.56 -13.48
N GLN A 166 5.13 1.18 -14.62
CA GLN A 166 5.25 0.48 -15.90
C GLN A 166 6.37 -0.56 -15.90
N GLN A 167 7.52 -0.22 -15.34
CA GLN A 167 8.70 -1.10 -15.34
C GLN A 167 8.59 -2.26 -14.35
N SER A 168 8.00 -2.05 -13.18
CA SER A 168 8.01 -3.03 -12.11
C SER A 168 6.67 -3.72 -11.90
N LYS A 169 5.58 -2.96 -11.85
CA LYS A 169 4.28 -3.49 -11.42
C LYS A 169 3.46 -4.01 -12.60
N GLU A 170 3.25 -3.20 -13.61
CA GLU A 170 2.45 -3.57 -14.78
C GLU A 170 3.10 -4.72 -15.56
N SER A 171 4.43 -4.72 -15.69
CA SER A 171 5.16 -5.80 -16.33
C SER A 171 4.98 -7.14 -15.61
N ALA A 172 4.95 -7.16 -14.28
CA ALA A 172 4.70 -8.36 -13.49
C ALA A 172 3.31 -8.93 -13.75
N VAL A 173 2.27 -8.07 -13.78
CA VAL A 173 0.89 -8.48 -14.05
C VAL A 173 0.69 -8.96 -15.48
N SER A 174 1.40 -8.37 -16.45
CA SER A 174 1.27 -8.71 -17.87
C SER A 174 1.61 -10.17 -18.20
N SER A 175 2.42 -10.81 -17.37
CA SER A 175 2.75 -12.23 -17.48
C SER A 175 1.54 -13.16 -17.27
N ARG A 176 0.51 -12.71 -16.56
CA ARG A 176 -0.71 -13.47 -16.27
C ARG A 176 -1.92 -12.80 -16.92
N ARG A 177 -2.28 -13.24 -18.14
CA ARG A 177 -3.33 -12.63 -18.97
C ARG A 177 -4.62 -12.33 -18.21
N ARG A 178 -5.11 -13.28 -17.40
CA ARG A 178 -6.37 -13.11 -16.66
C ARG A 178 -6.27 -12.03 -15.57
N ALA A 179 -5.13 -11.92 -14.92
CA ALA A 179 -4.89 -10.86 -13.92
C ALA A 179 -4.81 -9.48 -14.60
N MET A 180 -4.19 -9.38 -15.77
CA MET A 180 -4.18 -8.14 -16.56
C MET A 180 -5.59 -7.73 -17.00
N GLN A 181 -6.42 -8.68 -17.44
CA GLN A 181 -7.82 -8.42 -17.78
C GLN A 181 -8.60 -7.91 -16.57
N LEU A 182 -8.41 -8.51 -15.39
CA LEU A 182 -9.06 -8.05 -14.16
C LEU A 182 -8.59 -6.64 -13.80
N LEU A 183 -7.29 -6.36 -13.87
CA LEU A 183 -6.75 -5.02 -13.59
C LEU A 183 -7.34 -3.96 -14.54
N GLN A 184 -7.43 -4.26 -15.83
CA GLN A 184 -8.03 -3.37 -16.81
C GLN A 184 -9.50 -3.12 -16.51
N TRP A 185 -10.28 -4.19 -16.24
CA TRP A 185 -11.68 -4.09 -15.88
C TRP A 185 -11.90 -3.28 -14.59
N VAL A 186 -11.08 -3.51 -13.55
CA VAL A 186 -11.12 -2.74 -12.30
C VAL A 186 -10.81 -1.27 -12.60
N ARG A 187 -9.76 -0.97 -13.37
CA ARG A 187 -9.39 0.40 -13.73
C ARG A 187 -10.52 1.12 -14.49
N GLU A 188 -11.13 0.48 -15.46
CA GLU A 188 -12.26 1.03 -16.22
C GLU A 188 -13.49 1.25 -15.36
N SER A 189 -13.84 0.27 -14.53
CA SER A 189 -15.02 0.31 -13.65
C SER A 189 -14.85 1.33 -12.52
N VAL A 190 -13.67 1.45 -11.95
CA VAL A 190 -13.40 2.32 -10.79
C VAL A 190 -13.01 3.72 -11.24
N ILE A 191 -11.93 3.87 -12.01
CA ILE A 191 -11.43 5.18 -12.43
C ILE A 191 -12.29 5.72 -13.57
N GLY A 192 -12.50 4.92 -14.63
CA GLY A 192 -13.20 5.36 -15.83
C GLY A 192 -14.67 5.70 -15.58
N THR A 193 -15.41 4.80 -14.95
CA THR A 193 -16.86 4.94 -14.76
C THR A 193 -17.22 5.68 -13.47
N ARG A 194 -16.60 5.32 -12.34
CA ARG A 194 -16.97 5.83 -11.02
C ARG A 194 -16.10 6.98 -10.53
N ARG A 195 -15.03 7.30 -11.26
CA ARG A 195 -14.04 8.33 -10.92
C ARG A 195 -13.53 8.22 -9.47
N ALA A 196 -13.34 7.01 -9.02
CA ALA A 196 -12.77 6.70 -7.73
C ALA A 196 -11.37 6.11 -7.91
N ARG A 197 -10.55 6.09 -6.86
CA ARG A 197 -9.26 5.38 -6.85
C ARG A 197 -9.31 4.12 -5.99
N ALA A 198 -10.39 3.94 -5.27
CA ALA A 198 -10.60 2.81 -4.38
C ALA A 198 -11.92 2.12 -4.68
N PHE A 199 -11.98 0.83 -4.35
CA PHE A 199 -13.16 -0.02 -4.53
C PHE A 199 -13.31 -0.97 -3.35
N LEU A 200 -14.51 -1.53 -3.22
CA LEU A 200 -14.86 -2.46 -2.17
C LEU A 200 -15.15 -3.83 -2.75
N LEU A 201 -14.63 -4.86 -2.08
CA LEU A 201 -15.02 -6.24 -2.28
C LEU A 201 -15.52 -6.82 -0.95
N PRO A 202 -16.52 -7.72 -0.96
CA PRO A 202 -16.93 -8.45 0.24
C PRO A 202 -15.72 -9.14 0.88
N SER A 203 -15.62 -9.09 2.20
CA SER A 203 -14.45 -9.62 2.95
C SER A 203 -14.31 -11.14 2.84
N ASP A 204 -15.37 -11.85 2.50
CA ASP A 204 -15.40 -13.29 2.26
C ASP A 204 -15.09 -13.68 0.79
N SER A 205 -14.94 -12.69 -0.09
CA SER A 205 -14.57 -12.92 -1.49
C SER A 205 -13.12 -13.39 -1.59
N LYS A 206 -12.93 -14.69 -1.79
CA LYS A 206 -11.61 -15.27 -2.07
C LYS A 206 -11.39 -15.27 -3.58
N SER A 207 -10.28 -14.69 -4.02
CA SER A 207 -9.90 -14.66 -5.44
C SER A 207 -8.39 -14.67 -5.59
N GLU A 208 -7.84 -15.73 -6.15
CA GLU A 208 -6.41 -15.81 -6.48
C GLU A 208 -5.95 -14.68 -7.41
N LEU A 209 -6.86 -14.12 -8.22
CA LEU A 209 -6.52 -13.00 -9.09
C LEU A 209 -6.38 -11.71 -8.30
N ILE A 210 -7.23 -11.46 -7.31
CA ILE A 210 -7.11 -10.30 -6.40
C ILE A 210 -5.84 -10.43 -5.57
N ASP A 211 -5.58 -11.60 -5.02
CA ASP A 211 -4.35 -11.87 -4.26
C ASP A 211 -3.11 -11.64 -5.13
N TYR A 212 -3.15 -12.10 -6.39
CA TYR A 212 -2.06 -11.86 -7.34
C TYR A 212 -1.85 -10.38 -7.69
N LEU A 213 -2.93 -9.60 -7.87
CA LEU A 213 -2.84 -8.16 -8.10
C LEU A 213 -2.28 -7.44 -6.86
N TYR A 214 -2.66 -7.88 -5.67
CA TYR A 214 -2.11 -7.36 -4.42
C TYR A 214 -0.61 -7.67 -4.29
N ASP A 215 -0.20 -8.92 -4.53
CA ASP A 215 1.21 -9.33 -4.50
C ASP A 215 2.06 -8.58 -5.53
N SER A 216 1.47 -8.29 -6.70
CA SER A 216 2.10 -7.47 -7.74
C SER A 216 2.10 -5.97 -7.40
N ARG A 217 1.52 -5.57 -6.28
CA ARG A 217 1.45 -4.19 -5.78
C ARG A 217 0.74 -3.22 -6.73
N VAL A 218 -0.18 -3.71 -7.55
CA VAL A 218 -1.03 -2.87 -8.41
C VAL A 218 -2.35 -2.50 -7.76
N ILE A 219 -2.70 -3.18 -6.68
CA ILE A 219 -3.75 -2.80 -5.73
C ILE A 219 -3.21 -2.89 -4.30
N HIS A 220 -3.75 -2.05 -3.43
CA HIS A 220 -3.34 -1.96 -2.02
C HIS A 220 -4.57 -2.05 -1.12
N VAL A 221 -4.45 -2.71 0.04
CA VAL A 221 -5.53 -2.74 1.04
C VAL A 221 -5.45 -1.48 1.90
N ILE A 222 -6.48 -0.64 1.84
CA ILE A 222 -6.55 0.56 2.69
C ILE A 222 -7.18 0.23 4.04
N LYS A 223 -8.27 -0.55 4.02
CA LYS A 223 -9.02 -0.88 5.23
C LYS A 223 -9.77 -2.19 5.09
N LYS A 224 -9.90 -2.92 6.20
CA LYS A 224 -10.63 -4.19 6.26
C LYS A 224 -11.88 -4.09 7.13
N GLY A 225 -12.87 -4.93 6.82
CA GLY A 225 -14.04 -5.12 7.62
C GLY A 225 -14.98 -3.92 7.73
N VAL A 226 -15.01 -3.05 6.72
CA VAL A 226 -15.91 -1.89 6.68
C VAL A 226 -17.35 -2.36 6.48
N SER A 227 -18.27 -1.87 7.31
CA SER A 227 -19.71 -2.13 7.16
C SER A 227 -20.34 -1.14 6.20
N SER A 228 -21.26 -1.61 5.35
CA SER A 228 -22.13 -0.78 4.53
C SER A 228 -23.51 -0.65 5.19
N ASN A 229 -24.07 0.55 5.19
CA ASN A 229 -25.46 0.74 5.63
C ASN A 229 -26.46 0.19 4.60
N ASP A 230 -26.06 0.08 3.34
CA ASP A 230 -26.91 -0.36 2.24
C ASP A 230 -27.08 -1.89 2.21
N THR A 231 -26.13 -2.61 2.83
CA THR A 231 -26.13 -4.08 2.92
C THR A 231 -25.77 -4.52 4.35
N PRO A 232 -26.73 -4.49 5.27
CA PRO A 232 -26.49 -4.89 6.67
C PRO A 232 -25.98 -6.34 6.74
N GLY A 233 -24.93 -6.58 7.53
CA GLY A 233 -24.35 -7.90 7.75
C GLY A 233 -23.20 -8.25 6.78
N ILE A 234 -23.02 -7.54 5.67
CA ILE A 234 -21.88 -7.72 4.80
C ILE A 234 -20.74 -6.79 5.23
N ARG A 235 -19.54 -7.35 5.35
CA ARG A 235 -18.31 -6.60 5.56
C ARG A 235 -17.52 -6.53 4.26
N TYR A 236 -16.85 -5.40 4.06
CA TYR A 236 -16.08 -5.14 2.85
C TYR A 236 -14.62 -4.84 3.20
N ASN A 237 -13.72 -5.29 2.33
CA ASN A 237 -12.36 -4.79 2.30
C ASN A 237 -12.26 -3.68 1.26
N VAL A 238 -11.55 -2.61 1.60
CA VAL A 238 -11.31 -1.45 0.75
C VAL A 238 -9.95 -1.59 0.10
N TYR A 239 -9.94 -1.62 -1.22
CA TYR A 239 -8.73 -1.68 -2.03
C TYR A 239 -8.52 -0.35 -2.75
N ALA A 240 -7.29 0.15 -2.78
CA ALA A 240 -6.88 1.24 -3.66
C ALA A 240 -6.21 0.69 -4.91
N ILE A 241 -6.43 1.36 -6.04
CA ILE A 241 -5.63 1.14 -7.25
C ILE A 241 -4.31 1.89 -7.06
N ASP A 242 -3.20 1.27 -7.44
CA ASP A 242 -1.87 1.87 -7.35
C ASP A 242 -1.81 3.25 -8.02
N TYR A 243 -1.09 4.17 -7.37
CA TYR A 243 -0.93 5.55 -7.83
C TYR A 243 -0.47 5.65 -9.28
N GLY A 244 0.48 4.81 -9.70
CA GLY A 244 1.00 4.79 -11.06
C GLY A 244 -0.03 4.44 -12.14
N CYS A 245 -1.14 3.76 -11.77
CA CYS A 245 -2.22 3.44 -12.71
C CYS A 245 -2.99 4.67 -13.19
N TYR A 246 -3.03 5.74 -12.39
CA TYR A 246 -3.89 6.89 -12.66
C TYR A 246 -3.18 8.25 -12.59
N VAL A 247 -1.88 8.27 -12.34
CA VAL A 247 -1.11 9.51 -12.18
C VAL A 247 -1.25 10.46 -13.36
N ASP A 248 -1.37 9.95 -14.58
CA ASP A 248 -1.57 10.77 -15.79
C ASP A 248 -2.94 11.45 -15.83
N LEU A 249 -3.91 10.94 -15.06
CA LEU A 249 -5.27 11.45 -15.05
C LEU A 249 -5.48 12.53 -13.99
N ILE A 250 -4.54 12.69 -13.04
CA ILE A 250 -4.69 13.59 -11.88
C ILE A 250 -4.99 15.04 -12.31
N SER A 251 -4.40 15.50 -13.41
CA SER A 251 -4.59 16.87 -13.92
C SER A 251 -5.65 16.95 -15.03
N THR A 252 -6.48 15.93 -15.19
CA THR A 252 -7.52 15.88 -16.23
C THR A 252 -8.92 15.83 -15.64
N THR A 253 -9.94 16.03 -16.47
CA THR A 253 -11.35 15.88 -16.10
C THR A 253 -11.71 14.44 -15.67
N ASN A 254 -10.84 13.48 -15.97
CA ASN A 254 -11.00 12.06 -15.61
C ASN A 254 -10.22 11.69 -14.33
N ALA A 255 -9.69 12.70 -13.61
CA ALA A 255 -9.04 12.45 -12.33
C ALA A 255 -9.97 11.70 -11.37
N PRO A 256 -9.45 10.68 -10.64
CA PRO A 256 -10.23 10.00 -9.63
C PRO A 256 -10.72 11.00 -8.57
N GLN A 257 -12.02 10.95 -8.26
CA GLN A 257 -12.58 11.74 -7.16
C GLN A 257 -12.13 11.14 -5.82
N GLY A 258 -11.64 11.97 -4.94
CA GLY A 258 -11.02 11.58 -3.67
C GLY A 258 -9.66 12.23 -3.51
N LEU A 259 -9.09 12.74 -4.63
CA LEU A 259 -8.04 13.74 -4.64
C LEU A 259 -8.74 15.06 -5.03
N PHE A 260 -9.25 15.81 -4.07
CA PHE A 260 -9.79 17.14 -4.36
C PHE A 260 -8.64 18.10 -4.57
N GLU A 261 -8.56 18.65 -5.78
CA GLU A 261 -7.74 19.78 -6.07
C GLU A 261 -8.49 21.04 -5.59
N VAL A 262 -8.05 21.61 -4.49
CA VAL A 262 -8.47 22.94 -4.07
C VAL A 262 -7.46 23.91 -4.62
N THR A 263 -7.88 24.75 -5.56
CA THR A 263 -7.07 25.86 -6.05
C THR A 263 -7.13 26.96 -4.99
N ASP A 264 -6.02 27.19 -4.31
CA ASP A 264 -5.87 28.30 -3.41
C ASP A 264 -5.94 29.65 -4.18
N ALA A 265 -6.24 30.72 -3.46
CA ALA A 265 -6.35 32.08 -4.02
C ALA A 265 -5.07 32.58 -4.71
N GLY A 266 -3.95 31.86 -4.59
CA GLY A 266 -2.68 32.10 -5.26
C GLY A 266 -2.46 31.28 -6.53
N GLY A 267 -3.42 30.44 -6.97
CA GLY A 267 -3.31 29.61 -8.16
C GLY A 267 -2.49 28.31 -7.99
N ALA A 268 -2.09 27.97 -6.78
CA ALA A 268 -1.47 26.68 -6.46
C ALA A 268 -2.58 25.66 -6.19
N SER A 269 -2.52 24.54 -6.89
CA SER A 269 -3.43 23.40 -6.64
C SER A 269 -2.98 22.65 -5.42
N GLU A 270 -3.74 22.71 -4.34
CA GLU A 270 -3.56 21.93 -3.14
C GLU A 270 -4.54 20.75 -3.15
N PHE A 271 -4.02 19.55 -2.98
CA PHE A 271 -4.86 18.36 -2.85
C PHE A 271 -5.38 18.29 -1.41
N VAL A 272 -6.68 18.47 -1.23
CA VAL A 272 -7.33 18.25 0.06
C VAL A 272 -7.71 16.78 0.13
N ASP A 273 -7.12 16.09 1.10
CA ASP A 273 -7.49 14.73 1.41
C ASP A 273 -8.96 14.68 1.83
N VAL A 274 -9.73 13.79 1.20
CA VAL A 274 -11.04 13.43 1.76
C VAL A 274 -10.75 12.81 3.12
N PRO A 275 -11.34 13.31 4.20
CA PRO A 275 -11.12 12.73 5.52
C PRO A 275 -11.28 11.21 5.45
N ALA A 276 -10.38 10.47 6.09
CA ALA A 276 -10.42 9.00 6.13
C ALA A 276 -11.76 8.44 6.65
N THR A 277 -12.57 9.29 7.27
CA THR A 277 -13.93 9.02 7.74
C THR A 277 -15.02 9.24 6.70
N ASP A 278 -14.73 9.92 5.57
CA ASP A 278 -15.71 10.17 4.51
C ASP A 278 -15.64 9.11 3.40
N TYR A 279 -16.18 7.94 3.68
CA TYR A 279 -16.27 6.84 2.72
C TYR A 279 -17.36 7.01 1.65
N ARG A 280 -17.98 8.19 1.53
CA ARG A 280 -19.10 8.40 0.58
C ARG A 280 -18.66 8.26 -0.88
N SER A 281 -17.44 8.65 -1.22
CA SER A 281 -16.88 8.45 -2.57
C SER A 281 -16.52 6.97 -2.81
N ILE A 282 -16.06 6.25 -1.79
CA ILE A 282 -15.68 4.84 -1.85
C ILE A 282 -16.91 3.93 -1.98
N ARG A 283 -18.03 4.29 -1.32
CA ARG A 283 -19.29 3.52 -1.36
C ARG A 283 -19.87 3.31 -2.76
N ARG A 284 -19.50 4.13 -3.72
CA ARG A 284 -19.95 4.03 -5.12
C ARG A 284 -19.22 2.97 -5.93
N ALA A 285 -18.17 2.39 -5.41
CA ALA A 285 -17.30 1.47 -6.11
C ALA A 285 -17.30 0.06 -5.48
N ILE A 286 -18.48 -0.45 -5.10
CA ILE A 286 -18.62 -1.88 -4.77
C ILE A 286 -18.52 -2.64 -6.10
N LEU A 287 -17.56 -3.54 -6.17
CA LEU A 287 -17.35 -4.41 -7.34
C LEU A 287 -17.79 -5.84 -7.03
N SER A 288 -18.25 -6.51 -8.07
CA SER A 288 -18.59 -7.93 -8.03
C SER A 288 -17.69 -8.69 -9.00
N LEU A 289 -16.95 -9.69 -8.50
CA LEU A 289 -16.15 -10.56 -9.35
C LEU A 289 -17.01 -11.39 -10.30
N VAL A 290 -18.28 -11.62 -9.97
CA VAL A 290 -19.26 -12.26 -10.87
C VAL A 290 -19.54 -11.37 -12.09
N GLU A 291 -19.61 -10.04 -11.90
CA GLU A 291 -19.76 -9.09 -13.01
C GLU A 291 -18.52 -9.11 -13.91
N PHE A 292 -17.32 -9.20 -13.32
CA PHE A 292 -16.08 -9.37 -14.10
C PHE A 292 -16.12 -10.64 -14.95
N GLU A 293 -16.48 -11.79 -14.37
CA GLU A 293 -16.54 -13.06 -15.12
C GLU A 293 -17.59 -13.02 -16.24
N SER A 294 -18.67 -12.28 -16.04
CA SER A 294 -19.72 -12.07 -17.06
C SER A 294 -19.27 -11.12 -18.16
N ALA A 295 -18.55 -10.05 -17.81
CA ALA A 295 -18.09 -9.03 -18.76
C ALA A 295 -16.88 -9.50 -19.58
N VAL A 296 -16.01 -10.32 -18.97
CA VAL A 296 -14.77 -10.82 -19.57
C VAL A 296 -14.71 -12.33 -19.39
N PRO A 297 -15.41 -13.12 -20.24
CA PRO A 297 -15.41 -14.57 -20.11
C PRO A 297 -13.99 -15.16 -20.23
N ALA A 298 -13.74 -16.23 -19.51
CA ALA A 298 -12.52 -17.01 -19.67
C ALA A 298 -12.56 -17.73 -21.03
N ASN A 299 -11.68 -17.34 -21.95
CA ASN A 299 -11.46 -18.05 -23.23
C ASN A 299 -10.48 -19.21 -23.00
#